data_18a38b52299ee404b3acfc9f856317ab
#
_entry.id   18a38b52299ee404b3acfc9f856317ab
#
_cell.length_a   1.000
_cell.length_b   1.000
_cell.length_c   1.000
_cell.angle_alpha   90.00
_cell.angle_beta   90.00
_cell.angle_gamma   90.00
#
_symmetry.space_group_name_H-M   'P 1'
#
loop_
_entity.id
_entity.type
_entity.pdbx_description
1 polymer ?
#
loop_
_entity_poly.entity_id
_entity_poly.type
_entity_poly.pdbx_seq_one_letter_code
_entity_poly.pdbx_strand_id
1 'polypeptide(L)'
;YNSLKAKHPDAILLYRVGDFYETFGSDAITTSEVLGIVLTKRNNGGSTIELAGFPFHALDAYLPKLVKAGYRVAICEQLEKPSKGKKIVKRGITDVITPGVTLDNKLLDQKRNNFLAAVFVGDMNHIGVSFVDISTGEFYLAEGQQEYINKLLQNFQPSEILYSRSKKLIFDQLFSEQYYAYALEDWIFTSEYTTKKLL
;
A
#
# COMPACT_ATOMS: atom_id res chain seq x y z
N TYR A 1 -17.69 1.74 -7.10
CA TYR A 1 -16.74 1.76 -5.98
C TYR A 1 -16.50 0.35 -5.44
N ASN A 2 -17.50 -0.35 -4.92
CA ASN A 2 -17.34 -1.62 -4.21
C ASN A 2 -16.58 -2.70 -4.99
N SER A 3 -16.81 -2.84 -6.30
CA SER A 3 -16.11 -3.81 -7.15
C SER A 3 -14.62 -3.51 -7.32
N LEU A 4 -14.21 -2.24 -7.26
CA LEU A 4 -12.81 -1.83 -7.30
C LEU A 4 -12.18 -1.94 -5.91
N LYS A 5 -12.90 -1.56 -4.86
CA LYS A 5 -12.42 -1.72 -3.47
C LYS A 5 -12.18 -3.19 -3.12
N ALA A 6 -13.03 -4.10 -3.58
CA ALA A 6 -12.86 -5.54 -3.34
C ALA A 6 -11.58 -6.13 -3.96
N LYS A 7 -11.00 -5.48 -4.98
CA LYS A 7 -9.71 -5.89 -5.57
C LYS A 7 -8.50 -5.42 -4.74
N HIS A 8 -8.68 -4.36 -3.95
CA HIS A 8 -7.65 -3.77 -3.10
C HIS A 8 -8.24 -3.46 -1.72
N PRO A 9 -8.66 -4.49 -0.96
CA PRO A 9 -9.35 -4.31 0.31
C PRO A 9 -8.50 -3.57 1.34
N ASP A 10 -7.18 -3.76 1.29
CA ASP A 10 -6.22 -3.20 2.25
C ASP A 10 -5.67 -1.82 1.85
N ALA A 11 -6.09 -1.28 0.71
CA ALA A 11 -5.66 0.04 0.24
C ALA A 11 -6.79 1.06 0.39
N ILE A 12 -6.46 2.29 0.79
CA ILE A 12 -7.39 3.43 0.70
C ILE A 12 -7.68 3.67 -0.78
N LEU A 13 -8.93 3.61 -1.18
CA LEU A 13 -9.33 3.84 -2.57
C LEU A 13 -9.69 5.31 -2.79
N LEU A 14 -8.78 6.06 -3.43
CA LEU A 14 -9.04 7.41 -3.92
C LEU A 14 -9.83 7.31 -5.23
N TYR A 15 -11.14 7.52 -5.16
CA TYR A 15 -12.06 7.31 -6.28
C TYR A 15 -12.42 8.64 -6.95
N ARG A 16 -12.04 8.80 -8.22
CA ARG A 16 -12.27 10.04 -8.97
C ARG A 16 -13.74 10.26 -9.28
N VAL A 17 -14.30 11.36 -8.78
CA VAL A 17 -15.67 11.81 -9.04
C VAL A 17 -15.63 13.28 -9.47
N GLY A 18 -15.76 13.53 -10.77
CA GLY A 18 -15.60 14.88 -11.30
C GLY A 18 -14.25 15.49 -10.97
N ASP A 19 -14.24 16.60 -10.24
CA ASP A 19 -13.02 17.31 -9.85
C ASP A 19 -12.48 16.92 -8.47
N PHE A 20 -12.99 15.81 -7.88
CA PHE A 20 -12.57 15.33 -6.57
C PHE A 20 -12.07 13.89 -6.62
N TYR A 21 -11.16 13.56 -5.70
CA TYR A 21 -10.99 12.20 -5.19
C TYR A 21 -11.84 12.04 -3.94
N GLU A 22 -12.73 11.08 -3.97
CA GLU A 22 -13.64 10.74 -2.88
C GLU A 22 -13.26 9.38 -2.29
N THR A 23 -13.35 9.26 -0.98
CA THR A 23 -13.23 8.02 -0.21
C THR A 23 -14.53 7.75 0.53
N PHE A 24 -14.85 6.47 0.78
CA PHE A 24 -16.14 6.08 1.36
C PHE A 24 -15.96 5.10 2.52
N GLY A 25 -16.90 5.11 3.48
CA GLY A 25 -16.93 4.21 4.63
C GLY A 25 -15.66 4.33 5.48
N SER A 26 -15.04 3.20 5.82
CA SER A 26 -13.80 3.16 6.62
C SER A 26 -12.66 3.95 5.99
N ASP A 27 -12.52 3.91 4.65
CA ASP A 27 -11.51 4.69 3.96
C ASP A 27 -11.70 6.20 4.16
N ALA A 28 -12.96 6.67 4.21
CA ALA A 28 -13.28 8.07 4.44
C ALA A 28 -12.91 8.53 5.86
N ILE A 29 -13.19 7.70 6.86
CA ILE A 29 -12.83 7.98 8.25
C ILE A 29 -11.31 8.12 8.36
N THR A 30 -10.57 7.12 7.90
CA THR A 30 -9.10 7.13 7.92
C THR A 30 -8.52 8.33 7.14
N THR A 31 -9.06 8.59 5.93
CA THR A 31 -8.60 9.72 5.11
C THR A 31 -8.83 11.06 5.79
N SER A 32 -10.00 11.25 6.40
CA SER A 32 -10.33 12.47 7.16
C SER A 32 -9.37 12.68 8.33
N GLU A 33 -9.09 11.66 9.10
CA GLU A 33 -8.18 11.70 10.26
C GLU A 33 -6.74 12.04 9.85
N VAL A 34 -6.19 11.31 8.88
CA VAL A 34 -4.80 11.47 8.45
C VAL A 34 -4.56 12.81 7.75
N LEU A 35 -5.51 13.25 6.92
CA LEU A 35 -5.35 14.47 6.14
C LEU A 35 -5.85 15.73 6.85
N GLY A 36 -6.60 15.59 7.94
CA GLY A 36 -7.25 16.70 8.63
C GLY A 36 -8.34 17.37 7.79
N ILE A 37 -9.05 16.63 6.94
CA ILE A 37 -10.14 17.11 6.08
C ILE A 37 -11.50 16.72 6.65
N VAL A 38 -12.54 17.43 6.19
CA VAL A 38 -13.90 17.22 6.71
C VAL A 38 -14.43 15.84 6.38
N LEU A 39 -14.89 15.10 7.40
CA LEU A 39 -15.71 13.91 7.25
C LEU A 39 -17.17 14.32 7.11
N THR A 40 -17.79 13.92 6.01
CA THR A 40 -19.21 14.17 5.74
C THR A 40 -19.94 12.85 5.51
N LYS A 41 -21.22 12.92 5.19
CA LYS A 41 -22.06 11.74 4.91
C LYS A 41 -22.80 11.93 3.61
N ARG A 42 -22.89 10.86 2.83
CA ARG A 42 -23.66 10.82 1.58
C ARG A 42 -24.85 9.89 1.73
N ASN A 43 -26.04 10.41 1.40
CA ASN A 43 -27.25 9.58 1.34
C ASN A 43 -27.25 8.79 0.02
N ASN A 44 -27.43 7.48 0.13
CA ASN A 44 -27.44 6.58 -1.01
C ASN A 44 -28.69 5.70 -0.96
N GLY A 45 -29.85 6.28 -1.35
CA GLY A 45 -31.11 5.55 -1.51
C GLY A 45 -31.65 4.87 -0.24
N GLY A 46 -31.48 5.48 0.96
CA GLY A 46 -31.98 4.96 2.24
C GLY A 46 -30.90 4.51 3.23
N SER A 47 -29.62 4.48 2.80
CA SER A 47 -28.47 4.30 3.69
C SER A 47 -27.56 5.52 3.63
N THR A 48 -26.90 5.81 4.74
CA THR A 48 -25.90 6.88 4.84
C THR A 48 -24.51 6.26 4.91
N ILE A 49 -23.59 6.73 4.08
CA ILE A 49 -22.20 6.30 4.08
C ILE A 49 -21.28 7.49 4.36
N GLU A 50 -20.23 7.29 5.12
CA GLU A 50 -19.18 8.26 5.37
C GLU A 50 -18.49 8.61 4.06
N LEU A 51 -18.15 9.91 3.91
CA LEU A 51 -17.51 10.49 2.73
C LEU A 51 -16.45 11.48 3.19
N ALA A 52 -15.24 11.36 2.67
CA ALA A 52 -14.22 12.39 2.72
C ALA A 52 -13.61 12.54 1.33
N GLY A 53 -13.18 13.76 0.99
CA GLY A 53 -12.60 13.99 -0.34
C GLY A 53 -11.88 15.31 -0.43
N PHE A 54 -11.05 15.41 -1.47
CA PHE A 54 -10.26 16.60 -1.77
C PHE A 54 -10.19 16.81 -3.29
N PRO A 55 -9.92 18.06 -3.75
CA PRO A 55 -9.79 18.37 -5.17
C PRO A 55 -8.68 17.56 -5.83
N PHE A 56 -8.92 17.04 -7.04
CA PHE A 56 -7.97 16.12 -7.70
C PHE A 56 -6.59 16.75 -7.95
N HIS A 57 -6.55 18.05 -8.22
CA HIS A 57 -5.28 18.77 -8.42
C HIS A 57 -4.44 18.89 -7.14
N ALA A 58 -5.01 18.57 -5.98
CA ALA A 58 -4.29 18.53 -4.71
C ALA A 58 -3.73 17.13 -4.37
N LEU A 59 -3.80 16.16 -5.29
CA LEU A 59 -3.29 14.80 -5.07
C LEU A 59 -1.83 14.80 -4.59
N ASP A 60 -0.98 15.60 -5.23
CA ASP A 60 0.44 15.72 -4.88
C ASP A 60 0.70 16.23 -3.45
N ALA A 61 -0.26 16.91 -2.85
CA ALA A 61 -0.13 17.43 -1.48
C ALA A 61 -0.69 16.45 -0.43
N TYR A 62 -1.70 15.63 -0.79
CA TYR A 62 -2.39 14.76 0.13
C TYR A 62 -1.93 13.30 0.07
N LEU A 63 -1.63 12.76 -1.12
CA LEU A 63 -1.13 11.40 -1.28
C LEU A 63 0.10 11.11 -0.41
N PRO A 64 1.13 12.00 -0.36
CA PRO A 64 2.29 11.80 0.52
C PRO A 64 1.95 11.61 1.99
N LYS A 65 0.93 12.31 2.48
CA LYS A 65 0.53 12.21 3.89
C LYS A 65 -0.07 10.83 4.22
N LEU A 66 -0.91 10.29 3.33
CA LEU A 66 -1.48 8.95 3.48
C LEU A 66 -0.40 7.87 3.46
N VAL A 67 0.50 7.96 2.49
CA VAL A 67 1.59 6.98 2.32
C VAL A 67 2.57 7.03 3.50
N LYS A 68 2.97 8.23 3.95
CA LYS A 68 3.84 8.42 5.14
C LYS A 68 3.18 7.98 6.44
N ALA A 69 1.86 7.99 6.51
CA ALA A 69 1.10 7.40 7.62
C ALA A 69 1.00 5.88 7.55
N GLY A 70 1.66 5.23 6.55
CA GLY A 70 1.74 3.78 6.39
C GLY A 70 0.62 3.16 5.57
N TYR A 71 -0.25 3.96 4.97
CA TYR A 71 -1.35 3.42 4.17
C TYR A 71 -0.95 3.15 2.74
N ARG A 72 -1.42 2.02 2.21
CA ARG A 72 -1.44 1.74 0.78
C ARG A 72 -2.57 2.55 0.15
N VAL A 73 -2.34 3.14 -1.00
CA VAL A 73 -3.31 4.00 -1.68
C VAL A 73 -3.51 3.54 -3.11
N ALA A 74 -4.74 3.16 -3.46
CA ALA A 74 -5.14 2.84 -4.82
C ALA A 74 -5.78 4.07 -5.47
N ILE A 75 -5.24 4.52 -6.59
CA ILE A 75 -5.75 5.67 -7.35
C ILE A 75 -6.69 5.16 -8.45
N CYS A 76 -7.94 5.60 -8.41
CA CYS A 76 -8.94 5.25 -9.40
C CYS A 76 -9.30 6.46 -10.25
N GLU A 77 -8.93 6.41 -11.52
CA GLU A 77 -9.17 7.47 -12.50
C GLU A 77 -10.33 7.21 -13.44
N GLN A 78 -10.83 8.27 -14.05
CA GLN A 78 -11.76 8.21 -15.16
C GLN A 78 -10.97 7.83 -16.42
N LEU A 79 -11.27 6.67 -17.01
CA LEU A 79 -10.58 6.15 -18.20
C LEU A 79 -11.09 6.74 -19.52
N GLU A 80 -12.16 7.52 -19.46
CA GLU A 80 -12.76 8.20 -20.61
C GLU A 80 -13.28 9.58 -20.21
N LYS A 81 -13.33 10.49 -21.18
CA LYS A 81 -13.90 11.84 -20.96
C LYS A 81 -15.42 11.74 -20.83
N PRO A 82 -16.05 12.54 -19.95
CA PRO A 82 -17.50 12.66 -19.90
C PRO A 82 -18.05 13.10 -21.27
N SER A 83 -18.99 12.33 -21.82
CA SER A 83 -19.64 12.66 -23.09
C SER A 83 -21.15 12.86 -22.90
N LYS A 84 -21.73 13.79 -23.66
CA LYS A 84 -23.20 14.00 -23.68
C LYS A 84 -23.90 12.68 -24.05
N GLY A 85 -24.70 12.14 -23.11
CA GLY A 85 -25.45 10.89 -23.28
C GLY A 85 -24.93 9.68 -22.48
N LYS A 86 -23.71 9.67 -21.99
CA LYS A 86 -23.22 8.62 -21.07
C LYS A 86 -23.44 9.05 -19.61
N LYS A 87 -24.35 8.36 -18.93
CA LYS A 87 -24.61 8.63 -17.48
C LYS A 87 -23.49 8.17 -16.55
N ILE A 88 -22.64 7.21 -16.98
CA ILE A 88 -21.59 6.62 -16.16
C ILE A 88 -20.29 6.60 -16.98
N VAL A 89 -19.26 7.22 -16.45
CA VAL A 89 -17.90 7.22 -17.01
C VAL A 89 -17.15 5.98 -16.53
N LYS A 90 -16.49 5.27 -17.42
CA LYS A 90 -15.65 4.11 -17.09
C LYS A 90 -14.49 4.55 -16.20
N ARG A 91 -14.26 3.80 -15.12
CA ARG A 91 -13.19 4.04 -14.17
C ARG A 91 -12.34 2.80 -13.95
N GLY A 92 -11.09 2.98 -13.60
CA GLY A 92 -10.17 1.89 -13.28
C GLY A 92 -9.07 2.37 -12.34
N ILE A 93 -8.45 1.41 -11.68
CA ILE A 93 -7.26 1.68 -10.87
C ILE A 93 -6.10 1.84 -11.83
N THR A 94 -5.44 3.00 -11.76
CA THR A 94 -4.25 3.33 -12.57
C THR A 94 -2.97 3.05 -11.81
N ASP A 95 -2.98 3.28 -10.50
CA ASP A 95 -1.79 3.17 -9.66
C ASP A 95 -2.14 2.62 -8.27
N VAL A 96 -1.19 1.89 -7.68
CA VAL A 96 -1.22 1.50 -6.28
C VAL A 96 0.10 1.92 -5.65
N ILE A 97 0.04 2.94 -4.80
CA ILE A 97 1.20 3.50 -4.12
C ILE A 97 1.29 2.91 -2.71
N THR A 98 2.48 2.46 -2.34
CA THR A 98 2.74 1.88 -1.02
C THR A 98 3.95 2.54 -0.36
N PRO A 99 4.11 2.44 0.97
CA PRO A 99 5.25 3.05 1.66
C PRO A 99 6.62 2.61 1.13
N GLY A 100 6.76 1.33 0.77
CA GLY A 100 8.01 0.75 0.26
C GLY A 100 8.23 0.89 -1.24
N VAL A 101 7.17 1.21 -2.01
CA VAL A 101 7.22 1.31 -3.48
C VAL A 101 6.79 2.70 -3.91
N THR A 102 7.70 3.65 -3.82
CA THR A 102 7.48 5.00 -4.34
C THR A 102 8.77 5.53 -4.97
N LEU A 103 8.61 6.15 -6.15
CA LEU A 103 9.68 6.85 -6.86
C LEU A 103 9.49 8.38 -6.77
N ASP A 104 8.41 8.86 -6.14
CA ASP A 104 8.16 10.29 -6.05
C ASP A 104 9.11 10.93 -5.03
N ASN A 105 9.96 11.83 -5.49
CA ASN A 105 10.91 12.58 -4.66
C ASN A 105 10.24 13.37 -3.52
N LYS A 106 8.94 13.67 -3.62
CA LYS A 106 8.17 14.32 -2.54
C LYS A 106 7.81 13.33 -1.41
N LEU A 107 7.80 12.04 -1.70
CA LEU A 107 7.53 10.95 -0.77
C LEU A 107 8.81 10.43 -0.11
N LEU A 108 9.93 10.48 -0.85
CA LEU A 108 11.23 10.02 -0.39
C LEU A 108 11.87 11.05 0.54
N ASP A 109 12.42 10.58 1.65
CA ASP A 109 13.37 11.38 2.42
C ASP A 109 14.73 11.32 1.69
N GLN A 110 15.15 12.43 1.09
CA GLN A 110 16.40 12.51 0.31
C GLN A 110 17.67 12.13 1.08
N LYS A 111 17.57 11.98 2.40
CA LYS A 111 18.70 11.64 3.28
C LYS A 111 18.73 10.18 3.74
N ARG A 112 17.73 9.39 3.38
CA ARG A 112 17.60 7.98 3.81
C ARG A 112 17.10 7.12 2.67
N ASN A 113 17.59 5.89 2.63
CA ASN A 113 17.06 4.87 1.74
C ASN A 113 15.61 4.53 2.09
N ASN A 114 14.82 4.23 1.06
CA ASN A 114 13.42 3.78 1.21
C ASN A 114 13.33 2.29 0.91
N PHE A 115 13.71 1.46 1.89
CA PHE A 115 13.73 0.02 1.69
C PHE A 115 12.33 -0.60 1.74
N LEU A 116 12.01 -1.38 0.71
CA LEU A 116 11.02 -2.44 0.75
C LEU A 116 11.73 -3.72 1.17
N ALA A 117 11.21 -4.41 2.19
CA ALA A 117 11.72 -5.72 2.58
C ALA A 117 10.74 -6.83 2.19
N ALA A 118 11.26 -8.03 1.92
CA ALA A 118 10.46 -9.25 1.85
C ALA A 118 11.05 -10.29 2.80
N VAL A 119 10.19 -10.88 3.65
CA VAL A 119 10.58 -11.88 4.64
C VAL A 119 9.97 -13.23 4.26
N PHE A 120 10.82 -14.23 4.08
CA PHE A 120 10.44 -15.63 3.93
C PHE A 120 10.69 -16.38 5.23
N VAL A 121 9.62 -16.97 5.77
CA VAL A 121 9.70 -17.77 6.99
C VAL A 121 9.63 -19.25 6.60
N GLY A 122 10.78 -19.93 6.53
CA GLY A 122 10.86 -21.36 6.30
C GLY A 122 10.48 -22.13 7.56
N ASP A 123 11.34 -22.06 8.54
CA ASP A 123 11.14 -22.54 9.91
C ASP A 123 11.73 -21.52 10.91
N MET A 124 11.69 -21.83 12.22
CA MET A 124 12.22 -20.88 13.24
C MET A 124 13.73 -20.63 13.13
N ASN A 125 14.47 -21.48 12.43
CA ASN A 125 15.92 -21.39 12.28
C ASN A 125 16.36 -20.87 10.90
N HIS A 126 15.45 -20.81 9.91
CA HIS A 126 15.77 -20.41 8.55
C HIS A 126 14.79 -19.35 8.08
N ILE A 127 15.16 -18.11 8.29
CA ILE A 127 14.40 -16.94 7.85
C ILE A 127 15.24 -16.22 6.81
N GLY A 128 14.69 -16.07 5.61
CA GLY A 128 15.29 -15.26 4.56
C GLY A 128 14.72 -13.85 4.57
N VAL A 129 15.56 -12.86 4.30
CA VAL A 129 15.14 -11.47 4.09
C VAL A 129 15.82 -10.87 2.88
N SER A 130 15.07 -10.11 2.11
CA SER A 130 15.60 -9.23 1.07
C SER A 130 15.21 -7.79 1.32
N PHE A 131 16.09 -6.87 0.95
CA PHE A 131 15.84 -5.43 0.99
C PHE A 131 16.10 -4.86 -0.39
N VAL A 132 15.22 -4.02 -0.89
CA VAL A 132 15.40 -3.28 -2.13
C VAL A 132 15.03 -1.82 -1.93
N ASP A 133 15.90 -0.93 -2.36
CA ASP A 133 15.55 0.48 -2.57
C ASP A 133 15.39 0.71 -4.08
N ILE A 134 14.15 0.90 -4.51
CA ILE A 134 13.81 1.05 -5.92
C ILE A 134 14.39 2.35 -6.50
N SER A 135 14.59 3.37 -5.65
CA SER A 135 15.09 4.68 -6.08
C SER A 135 16.58 4.68 -6.37
N THR A 136 17.36 3.85 -5.65
CA THR A 136 18.82 3.75 -5.79
C THR A 136 19.26 2.50 -6.54
N GLY A 137 18.38 1.47 -6.60
CA GLY A 137 18.71 0.15 -7.13
C GLY A 137 19.52 -0.73 -6.16
N GLU A 138 19.69 -0.29 -4.91
CA GLU A 138 20.34 -1.10 -3.88
C GLU A 138 19.51 -2.34 -3.55
N PHE A 139 20.18 -3.49 -3.51
CA PHE A 139 19.54 -4.78 -3.23
C PHE A 139 20.42 -5.63 -2.32
N TYR A 140 19.84 -6.11 -1.22
CA TYR A 140 20.53 -6.94 -0.23
C TYR A 140 19.74 -8.20 0.05
N LEU A 141 20.45 -9.30 0.29
CA LEU A 141 19.91 -10.59 0.67
C LEU A 141 20.62 -11.09 1.93
N ALA A 142 19.86 -11.68 2.84
CA ALA A 142 20.41 -12.36 4.00
C ALA A 142 19.52 -13.55 4.40
N GLU A 143 20.12 -14.52 5.04
CA GLU A 143 19.46 -15.67 5.65
C GLU A 143 20.05 -15.91 7.04
N GLY A 144 19.24 -16.33 8.00
CA GLY A 144 19.71 -16.62 9.34
C GLY A 144 18.60 -16.87 10.34
N GLN A 145 18.99 -16.87 11.61
CA GLN A 145 18.09 -17.01 12.74
C GLN A 145 17.36 -15.69 13.04
N GLN A 146 16.25 -15.77 13.75
CA GLN A 146 15.39 -14.64 14.10
C GLN A 146 16.17 -13.42 14.64
N GLU A 147 17.09 -13.64 15.57
CA GLU A 147 17.84 -12.52 16.18
C GLU A 147 18.68 -11.74 15.16
N TYR A 148 19.31 -12.45 14.23
CA TYR A 148 20.08 -11.83 13.16
C TYR A 148 19.18 -11.04 12.20
N ILE A 149 18.08 -11.64 11.78
CA ILE A 149 17.11 -10.97 10.90
C ILE A 149 16.48 -9.74 11.58
N ASN A 150 16.16 -9.83 12.87
CA ASN A 150 15.68 -8.68 13.63
C ASN A 150 16.70 -7.52 13.66
N LYS A 151 17.98 -7.82 13.84
CA LYS A 151 19.04 -6.79 13.77
C LYS A 151 19.10 -6.14 12.39
N LEU A 152 18.96 -6.92 11.31
CA LEU A 152 18.93 -6.37 9.97
C LEU A 152 17.72 -5.47 9.75
N LEU A 153 16.52 -5.90 10.15
CA LEU A 153 15.30 -5.09 10.04
C LEU A 153 15.41 -3.78 10.83
N GLN A 154 16.02 -3.82 12.04
CA GLN A 154 16.26 -2.62 12.83
C GLN A 154 17.28 -1.67 12.18
N ASN A 155 18.32 -2.20 11.53
CA ASN A 155 19.35 -1.39 10.88
C ASN A 155 18.86 -0.78 9.56
N PHE A 156 18.19 -1.56 8.72
CA PHE A 156 17.69 -1.11 7.43
C PHE A 156 16.42 -0.27 7.53
N GLN A 157 15.63 -0.45 8.61
CA GLN A 157 14.38 0.27 8.88
C GLN A 157 13.45 0.32 7.65
N PRO A 158 13.03 -0.83 7.10
CA PRO A 158 12.24 -0.85 5.89
C PRO A 158 10.90 -0.12 6.09
N SER A 159 10.49 0.64 5.08
CA SER A 159 9.22 1.36 5.08
C SER A 159 8.02 0.43 4.92
N GLU A 160 8.24 -0.76 4.37
CA GLU A 160 7.22 -1.80 4.21
C GLU A 160 7.88 -3.18 4.21
N ILE A 161 7.22 -4.18 4.83
CA ILE A 161 7.65 -5.58 4.81
C ILE A 161 6.58 -6.42 4.12
N LEU A 162 7.00 -7.25 3.17
CA LEU A 162 6.16 -8.24 2.49
C LEU A 162 6.40 -9.62 3.09
N TYR A 163 5.33 -10.40 3.30
CA TYR A 163 5.42 -11.77 3.78
C TYR A 163 4.31 -12.65 3.20
N SER A 164 4.48 -13.99 3.28
CA SER A 164 3.48 -14.96 2.80
C SER A 164 2.26 -14.99 3.71
N ARG A 165 1.05 -14.92 3.14
CA ARG A 165 -0.23 -14.85 3.87
C ARG A 165 -0.45 -16.01 4.84
N SER A 166 -0.10 -17.22 4.46
CA SER A 166 -0.21 -18.38 5.33
C SER A 166 0.71 -18.34 6.56
N LYS A 167 1.76 -17.50 6.52
CA LYS A 167 2.74 -17.35 7.60
C LYS A 167 2.43 -16.21 8.56
N LYS A 168 1.25 -15.58 8.45
CA LYS A 168 0.88 -14.41 9.28
C LYS A 168 1.10 -14.63 10.78
N LEU A 169 0.59 -15.72 11.35
CA LEU A 169 0.73 -15.97 12.79
C LEU A 169 2.18 -16.08 13.24
N ILE A 170 3.01 -16.77 12.44
CA ILE A 170 4.43 -16.92 12.74
C ILE A 170 5.16 -15.59 12.56
N PHE A 171 4.85 -14.85 11.50
CA PHE A 171 5.41 -13.54 11.25
C PHE A 171 5.13 -12.57 12.41
N ASP A 172 3.88 -12.49 12.86
CA ASP A 172 3.46 -11.63 13.98
C ASP A 172 4.17 -12.02 15.29
N GLN A 173 4.42 -13.32 15.53
CA GLN A 173 5.17 -13.80 16.69
C GLN A 173 6.67 -13.45 16.63
N LEU A 174 7.27 -13.50 15.44
CA LEU A 174 8.71 -13.29 15.27
C LEU A 174 9.11 -11.80 15.22
N PHE A 175 8.27 -10.95 14.62
CA PHE A 175 8.67 -9.60 14.24
C PHE A 175 7.86 -8.47 14.88
N SER A 176 6.87 -8.78 15.70
CA SER A 176 5.98 -7.82 16.38
C SER A 176 5.36 -6.73 15.49
N GLU A 177 4.37 -5.99 15.99
CA GLU A 177 3.59 -5.00 15.22
C GLU A 177 4.33 -3.68 14.89
N GLN A 178 5.67 -3.67 14.92
CA GLN A 178 6.47 -2.45 14.74
C GLN A 178 6.64 -2.00 13.29
N TYR A 179 6.26 -2.86 12.32
CA TYR A 179 6.50 -2.61 10.91
C TYR A 179 5.18 -2.52 10.13
N TYR A 180 5.15 -1.67 9.13
CA TYR A 180 4.10 -1.73 8.11
C TYR A 180 4.30 -3.00 7.28
N ALA A 181 3.55 -4.06 7.60
CA ALA A 181 3.70 -5.36 6.98
C ALA A 181 2.47 -5.72 6.14
N TYR A 182 2.70 -6.30 4.97
CA TYR A 182 1.65 -6.68 4.03
C TYR A 182 1.79 -8.13 3.60
N ALA A 183 0.69 -8.89 3.74
CA ALA A 183 0.64 -10.28 3.35
C ALA A 183 0.35 -10.42 1.85
N LEU A 184 1.24 -11.11 1.14
CA LEU A 184 1.05 -11.50 -0.26
C LEU A 184 0.57 -12.95 -0.35
N GLU A 185 0.04 -13.32 -1.52
CA GLU A 185 -0.37 -14.70 -1.82
C GLU A 185 0.84 -15.64 -1.77
N ASP A 186 0.64 -16.84 -1.21
CA ASP A 186 1.72 -17.80 -0.94
C ASP A 186 2.51 -18.23 -2.18
N TRP A 187 1.82 -18.32 -3.34
CA TRP A 187 2.45 -18.73 -4.60
C TRP A 187 3.56 -17.76 -5.05
N ILE A 188 3.54 -16.49 -4.60
CA ILE A 188 4.58 -15.48 -4.90
C ILE A 188 5.92 -15.88 -4.25
N PHE A 189 5.87 -16.59 -3.13
CA PHE A 189 7.05 -17.05 -2.38
C PHE A 189 7.52 -18.46 -2.77
N THR A 190 6.95 -19.06 -3.81
CA THR A 190 7.38 -20.38 -4.28
C THR A 190 8.65 -20.28 -5.12
N SER A 191 9.53 -21.28 -4.99
CA SER A 191 10.78 -21.38 -5.78
C SER A 191 10.50 -21.35 -7.29
N GLU A 192 9.45 -22.01 -7.75
CA GLU A 192 9.06 -22.04 -9.16
C GLU A 192 8.75 -20.62 -9.69
N TYR A 193 7.94 -19.86 -8.96
CA TYR A 193 7.57 -18.50 -9.37
C TYR A 193 8.77 -17.55 -9.31
N THR A 194 9.52 -17.58 -8.21
CA THR A 194 10.64 -16.66 -8.02
C THR A 194 11.75 -16.91 -9.02
N THR A 195 12.12 -18.18 -9.28
CA THR A 195 13.13 -18.53 -10.30
C THR A 195 12.71 -18.04 -11.68
N LYS A 196 11.43 -18.26 -12.07
CA LYS A 196 10.91 -17.78 -13.37
C LYS A 196 10.93 -16.26 -13.52
N LYS A 197 10.91 -15.51 -12.40
CA LYS A 197 10.94 -14.05 -12.44
C LYS A 197 12.34 -13.45 -12.42
N LEU A 198 13.32 -14.20 -11.88
CA LEU A 198 14.71 -13.77 -11.79
C LEU A 198 15.57 -14.16 -13.00
N LEU A 199 15.14 -15.17 -13.76
CA LEU A 199 15.76 -15.65 -15.00
C LEU A 199 14.93 -15.27 -16.22
#